data_066a7e2c4dd1dc436537b10fabe0fa4c
#
_entry.id   066a7e2c4dd1dc436537b10fabe0fa4c
#
_cell.length_a   1.000
_cell.length_b   1.000
_cell.length_c   1.000
_cell.angle_alpha   90.00
_cell.angle_beta   90.00
_cell.angle_gamma   90.00
#
_symmetry.space_group_name_H-M   'P 1'
#
loop_
_entity.id
_entity.type
_entity.pdbx_description
1 polymer ?
#
loop_
_entity_poly.entity_id
_entity_poly.type
_entity_poly.pdbx_seq_one_letter_code
_entity_poly.pdbx_strand_id
1 'polypeptide(L)'
;MKLYNKKRQEAAEAKDDEKVKEYMDEQIKICKETGFATTMMGRKRAIHEINASSYMVRQLGERLAMNTPIQGSAADIIKLAMINVYKELKAAHPDSKLILQVHDELIIDASSAEEKAIKELLTRNMENAVKLSVKLSAELNTGNTWYELK
;
A
#
# COMPACT_ATOMS: atom_id res chain seq x y z
N MET A 1 -4.14 -8.37 -3.17
CA MET A 1 -3.51 -8.24 -1.82
C MET A 1 -4.24 -7.17 -1.01
N LYS A 2 -4.91 -7.55 0.10
CA LYS A 2 -5.59 -6.60 1.01
C LYS A 2 -4.66 -6.18 2.15
N LEU A 3 -3.57 -5.47 1.84
CA LEU A 3 -2.59 -4.98 2.81
C LEU A 3 -3.22 -4.06 3.89
N TYR A 4 -4.20 -3.26 3.49
CA TYR A 4 -4.81 -2.26 4.36
C TYR A 4 -5.75 -2.87 5.42
N ASN A 5 -6.57 -3.84 5.03
CA ASN A 5 -7.53 -4.46 5.95
C ASN A 5 -6.85 -5.33 7.01
N LYS A 6 -5.76 -6.02 6.67
CA LYS A 6 -5.03 -6.86 7.62
C LYS A 6 -4.28 -6.05 8.67
N LYS A 7 -3.62 -4.94 8.29
CA LYS A 7 -3.00 -4.03 9.27
C LYS A 7 -4.00 -3.37 10.21
N ARG A 8 -5.21 -3.07 9.74
CA ARG A 8 -6.27 -2.50 10.58
C ARG A 8 -6.82 -3.54 11.55
N GLN A 9 -6.92 -4.80 11.12
CA GLN A 9 -7.34 -5.92 11.97
C GLN A 9 -6.26 -6.27 12.99
N GLU A 10 -4.99 -6.38 12.59
CA GLU A 10 -3.86 -6.66 13.48
C GLU A 10 -3.61 -5.51 14.49
N ALA A 11 -3.82 -4.26 14.12
CA ALA A 11 -3.78 -3.12 15.04
C ALA A 11 -4.98 -3.11 16.00
N ALA A 12 -6.16 -3.52 15.57
CA ALA A 12 -7.34 -3.67 16.41
C ALA A 12 -7.23 -4.89 17.35
N GLU A 13 -6.63 -5.98 16.88
CA GLU A 13 -6.36 -7.20 17.66
C GLU A 13 -5.22 -7.00 18.67
N ALA A 14 -4.28 -6.09 18.41
CA ALA A 14 -3.12 -5.84 19.27
C ALA A 14 -3.40 -5.06 20.56
N LYS A 15 -4.67 -4.71 20.88
CA LYS A 15 -5.08 -3.95 22.09
C LYS A 15 -4.28 -2.65 22.35
N ASP A 16 -3.78 -2.01 21.29
CA ASP A 16 -2.95 -0.80 21.39
C ASP A 16 -3.70 0.43 20.84
N ASP A 17 -5.02 0.52 21.13
CA ASP A 17 -5.84 1.68 20.72
C ASP A 17 -5.24 3.02 21.18
N GLU A 18 -4.55 3.02 22.33
CA GLU A 18 -3.90 4.21 22.88
C GLU A 18 -2.69 4.64 22.04
N LYS A 19 -1.82 3.72 21.66
CA LYS A 19 -0.66 4.03 20.81
C LYS A 19 -1.06 4.40 19.38
N VAL A 20 -2.12 3.78 18.88
CA VAL A 20 -2.69 4.17 17.57
C VAL A 20 -3.20 5.61 17.63
N LYS A 21 -3.89 5.97 18.72
CA LYS A 21 -4.37 7.32 18.93
C LYS A 21 -3.22 8.33 19.08
N GLU A 22 -2.23 8.01 19.89
CA GLU A 22 -1.02 8.84 20.04
C GLU A 22 -0.32 9.08 18.69
N TYR A 23 -0.16 8.03 17.88
CA TYR A 23 0.40 8.16 16.53
C TYR A 23 -0.44 9.07 15.64
N MET A 24 -1.78 8.93 15.67
CA MET A 24 -2.68 9.78 14.89
C MET A 24 -2.60 11.26 15.32
N ASP A 25 -2.59 11.51 16.62
CA ASP A 25 -2.48 12.86 17.18
C ASP A 25 -1.12 13.51 16.83
N GLU A 26 -0.04 12.72 16.85
CA GLU A 26 1.27 13.16 16.42
C GLU A 26 1.32 13.53 14.93
N GLN A 27 0.70 12.72 14.06
CA GLN A 27 0.62 13.05 12.62
C GLN A 27 -0.14 14.36 12.37
N ILE A 28 -1.22 14.60 13.10
CA ILE A 28 -1.96 15.87 13.03
C ILE A 28 -1.07 17.04 13.48
N LYS A 29 -0.35 16.90 14.59
CA LYS A 29 0.55 17.92 15.11
C LYS A 29 1.66 18.26 14.12
N ILE A 30 2.36 17.25 13.61
CA ILE A 30 3.41 17.43 12.59
C ILE A 30 2.85 18.14 11.36
N CYS A 31 1.66 17.74 10.91
CA CYS A 31 1.02 18.34 9.76
C CYS A 31 0.62 19.81 10.00
N LYS A 32 0.14 20.15 11.22
CA LYS A 32 -0.15 21.56 11.61
C LYS A 32 1.09 22.43 11.60
N GLU A 33 2.23 21.91 12.03
CA GLU A 33 3.50 22.63 12.08
C GLU A 33 4.15 22.77 10.71
N THR A 34 4.11 21.74 9.88
CA THR A 34 4.84 21.67 8.60
C THR A 34 3.99 21.97 7.37
N GLY A 35 2.68 21.82 7.45
CA GLY A 35 1.75 21.86 6.31
C GLY A 35 1.73 20.60 5.48
N PHE A 36 2.47 19.53 5.87
CA PHE A 36 2.63 18.31 5.08
C PHE A 36 2.37 17.06 5.90
N ALA A 37 1.74 16.06 5.27
CA ALA A 37 1.76 14.69 5.72
C ALA A 37 2.80 13.90 4.90
N THR A 38 3.54 12.98 5.55
CA THR A 38 4.67 12.29 4.93
C THR A 38 4.50 10.78 5.02
N THR A 39 4.76 10.06 3.92
CA THR A 39 4.75 8.59 3.89
C THR A 39 6.02 8.03 4.54
N MET A 40 6.02 6.72 4.83
CA MET A 40 7.21 6.04 5.36
C MET A 40 8.43 6.12 4.45
N MET A 41 8.23 6.39 3.14
CA MET A 41 9.30 6.57 2.15
C MET A 41 9.66 8.05 1.92
N GLY A 42 9.16 8.96 2.75
CA GLY A 42 9.48 10.38 2.68
C GLY A 42 8.72 11.17 1.63
N ARG A 43 7.75 10.57 0.94
CA ARG A 43 6.91 11.32 0.00
C ARG A 43 5.95 12.22 0.75
N LYS A 44 5.96 13.52 0.42
CA LYS A 44 5.17 14.56 1.10
C LYS A 44 3.89 14.88 0.31
N ARG A 45 2.81 15.11 1.04
CA ARG A 45 1.54 15.64 0.55
C ARG A 45 1.21 16.91 1.31
N ALA A 46 1.03 18.03 0.62
CA ALA A 46 0.54 19.27 1.22
C ALA A 46 -0.94 19.08 1.66
N ILE A 47 -1.25 19.53 2.87
CA ILE A 47 -2.59 19.51 3.45
C ILE A 47 -2.97 20.96 3.77
N HIS A 48 -3.51 21.66 2.80
CA HIS A 48 -3.87 23.09 2.91
C HIS A 48 -4.99 23.33 3.94
N GLU A 49 -5.83 22.32 4.14
CA GLU A 49 -6.99 22.34 5.02
C GLU A 49 -6.63 22.31 6.50
N ILE A 50 -5.40 21.90 6.87
CA ILE A 50 -5.03 21.59 8.26
C ILE A 50 -5.15 22.77 9.21
N ASN A 51 -4.87 23.99 8.72
CA ASN A 51 -4.90 25.23 9.50
C ASN A 51 -6.08 26.16 9.09
N ALA A 52 -7.10 25.61 8.41
CA ALA A 52 -8.26 26.39 8.00
C ALA A 52 -9.03 26.95 9.21
N SER A 53 -9.56 28.17 9.08
CA SER A 53 -10.42 28.81 10.08
C SER A 53 -11.74 28.08 10.27
N SER A 54 -12.31 27.55 9.16
CA SER A 54 -13.53 26.74 9.20
C SER A 54 -13.29 25.42 9.89
N TYR A 55 -14.10 25.11 10.89
CA TYR A 55 -14.03 23.86 11.64
C TYR A 55 -14.19 22.62 10.75
N MET A 56 -15.15 22.62 9.81
CA MET A 56 -15.39 21.49 8.90
C MET A 56 -14.20 21.25 7.97
N VAL A 57 -13.61 22.31 7.43
CA VAL A 57 -12.43 22.20 6.56
C VAL A 57 -11.23 21.71 7.34
N ARG A 58 -11.03 22.21 8.55
CA ARG A 58 -9.94 21.77 9.42
C ARG A 58 -10.08 20.28 9.81
N GLN A 59 -11.29 19.79 10.11
CA GLN A 59 -11.53 18.36 10.34
C GLN A 59 -11.21 17.49 9.12
N LEU A 60 -11.48 17.99 7.90
CA LEU A 60 -11.05 17.30 6.69
C LEU A 60 -9.51 17.23 6.64
N GLY A 61 -8.82 18.33 6.93
CA GLY A 61 -7.36 18.38 7.02
C GLY A 61 -6.78 17.38 8.02
N GLU A 62 -7.37 17.27 9.21
CA GLU A 62 -6.95 16.31 10.23
C GLU A 62 -7.14 14.85 9.77
N ARG A 63 -8.24 14.53 9.12
CA ARG A 63 -8.45 13.19 8.50
C ARG A 63 -7.43 12.88 7.40
N LEU A 64 -7.11 13.87 6.57
CA LEU A 64 -6.08 13.72 5.54
C LEU A 64 -4.69 13.53 6.13
N ALA A 65 -4.37 14.25 7.21
CA ALA A 65 -3.10 14.13 7.92
C ALA A 65 -2.91 12.73 8.52
N MET A 66 -3.96 12.15 9.10
CA MET A 66 -3.93 10.79 9.68
C MET A 66 -3.87 9.69 8.60
N ASN A 67 -4.62 9.84 7.51
CA ASN A 67 -4.75 8.79 6.50
C ASN A 67 -3.59 8.78 5.51
N THR A 68 -3.00 9.94 5.18
CA THR A 68 -1.97 10.05 4.14
C THR A 68 -0.71 9.22 4.44
N PRO A 69 -0.15 9.20 5.66
CA PRO A 69 1.00 8.35 5.98
C PRO A 69 0.72 6.88 5.74
N ILE A 70 -0.47 6.40 6.07
CA ILE A 70 -0.85 4.99 5.95
C ILE A 70 -1.15 4.62 4.50
N GLN A 71 -2.11 5.31 3.87
CA GLN A 71 -2.52 5.03 2.49
C GLN A 71 -1.40 5.36 1.50
N GLY A 72 -0.68 6.46 1.74
CA GLY A 72 0.45 6.83 0.92
C GLY A 72 1.59 5.82 1.00
N SER A 73 1.91 5.30 2.19
CA SER A 73 2.92 4.25 2.34
C SER A 73 2.49 2.94 1.68
N ALA A 74 1.21 2.57 1.76
CA ALA A 74 0.70 1.41 1.03
C ALA A 74 0.87 1.58 -0.49
N ALA A 75 0.57 2.79 -1.02
CA ALA A 75 0.78 3.10 -2.43
C ALA A 75 2.26 3.10 -2.84
N ASP A 76 3.17 3.48 -1.95
CA ASP A 76 4.61 3.42 -2.20
C ASP A 76 5.11 1.96 -2.23
N ILE A 77 4.62 1.12 -1.32
CA ILE A 77 4.96 -0.31 -1.25
C ILE A 77 4.52 -1.04 -2.53
N ILE A 78 3.26 -0.85 -2.97
CA ILE A 78 2.79 -1.53 -4.18
C ILE A 78 3.56 -1.09 -5.42
N LYS A 79 3.99 0.17 -5.51
CA LYS A 79 4.82 0.65 -6.61
C LYS A 79 6.21 0.00 -6.63
N LEU A 80 6.83 -0.20 -5.47
CA LEU A 80 8.09 -0.93 -5.39
C LEU A 80 7.92 -2.39 -5.80
N ALA A 81 6.88 -3.06 -5.30
CA ALA A 81 6.53 -4.41 -5.73
C ALA A 81 6.35 -4.48 -7.26
N MET A 82 5.57 -3.56 -7.82
CA MET A 82 5.31 -3.45 -9.25
C MET A 82 6.60 -3.29 -10.07
N ILE A 83 7.52 -2.43 -9.63
CA ILE A 83 8.80 -2.20 -10.31
C ILE A 83 9.65 -3.48 -10.29
N ASN A 84 9.72 -4.18 -9.16
CA ASN A 84 10.49 -5.41 -9.02
C ASN A 84 9.89 -6.52 -9.88
N VAL A 85 8.57 -6.71 -9.82
CA VAL A 85 7.83 -7.66 -10.67
C VAL A 85 8.10 -7.37 -12.15
N TYR A 86 7.95 -6.12 -12.58
CA TYR A 86 8.18 -5.74 -13.98
C TYR A 86 9.60 -6.05 -14.46
N LYS A 87 10.61 -5.71 -13.65
CA LYS A 87 12.02 -5.97 -13.99
C LYS A 87 12.30 -7.46 -14.16
N GLU A 88 11.78 -8.27 -13.25
CA GLU A 88 12.01 -9.70 -13.23
C GLU A 88 11.25 -10.41 -14.37
N LEU A 89 9.99 -10.04 -14.63
CA LEU A 89 9.24 -10.51 -15.79
C LEU A 89 9.97 -10.22 -17.09
N LYS A 90 10.42 -8.98 -17.28
CA LYS A 90 11.13 -8.58 -18.48
C LYS A 90 12.44 -9.35 -18.70
N ALA A 91 13.14 -9.71 -17.62
CA ALA A 91 14.43 -10.39 -17.70
C ALA A 91 14.31 -11.91 -17.94
N ALA A 92 13.31 -12.56 -17.34
CA ALA A 92 13.23 -14.02 -17.28
C ALA A 92 11.96 -14.60 -17.92
N HIS A 93 10.91 -13.81 -18.11
CA HIS A 93 9.57 -14.27 -18.53
C HIS A 93 8.97 -13.33 -19.61
N PRO A 94 9.57 -13.24 -20.81
CA PRO A 94 9.19 -12.26 -21.83
C PRO A 94 7.77 -12.45 -22.38
N ASP A 95 7.21 -13.66 -22.28
CA ASP A 95 5.87 -14.00 -22.73
C ASP A 95 4.78 -13.65 -21.70
N SER A 96 5.19 -13.31 -20.46
CA SER A 96 4.30 -12.90 -19.38
C SER A 96 4.39 -11.40 -19.14
N LYS A 97 3.26 -10.73 -18.90
CA LYS A 97 3.20 -9.27 -18.82
C LYS A 97 2.44 -8.79 -17.60
N LEU A 98 3.01 -7.83 -16.88
CA LEU A 98 2.26 -7.04 -15.90
C LEU A 98 1.33 -6.10 -16.66
N ILE A 99 0.03 -6.31 -16.56
CA ILE A 99 -0.98 -5.60 -17.36
C ILE A 99 -1.75 -4.55 -16.57
N LEU A 100 -1.95 -4.73 -15.26
CA LEU A 100 -2.79 -3.84 -14.48
C LEU A 100 -2.36 -3.78 -13.02
N GLN A 101 -2.53 -2.59 -12.41
CA GLN A 101 -2.46 -2.37 -10.98
C GLN A 101 -3.76 -1.70 -10.54
N VAL A 102 -4.48 -2.33 -9.60
CA VAL A 102 -5.74 -1.83 -9.06
C VAL A 102 -5.65 -1.83 -7.55
N HIS A 103 -5.73 -0.66 -6.92
CA HIS A 103 -5.56 -0.50 -5.49
C HIS A 103 -4.26 -1.12 -4.96
N ASP A 104 -4.35 -2.29 -4.35
CA ASP A 104 -3.27 -3.07 -3.77
C ASP A 104 -3.05 -4.42 -4.49
N GLU A 105 -3.62 -4.59 -5.68
CA GLU A 105 -3.52 -5.78 -6.51
C GLU A 105 -2.62 -5.53 -7.73
N LEU A 106 -1.85 -6.55 -8.12
CA LEU A 106 -1.13 -6.62 -9.39
C LEU A 106 -1.69 -7.77 -10.21
N ILE A 107 -1.97 -7.50 -11.49
CA ILE A 107 -2.50 -8.49 -12.43
C ILE A 107 -1.47 -8.73 -13.52
N ILE A 108 -1.13 -10.00 -13.69
CA ILE A 108 -0.19 -10.48 -14.71
C ILE A 108 -0.95 -11.36 -15.69
N ASP A 109 -0.81 -11.07 -16.97
CA ASP A 109 -1.13 -12.01 -18.05
C ASP A 109 0.06 -12.96 -18.19
N ALA A 110 -0.14 -14.20 -17.74
CA ALA A 110 0.91 -15.19 -17.63
C ALA A 110 0.77 -16.28 -18.70
N SER A 111 1.89 -16.64 -19.33
CA SER A 111 1.96 -17.84 -20.16
C SER A 111 1.65 -19.07 -19.30
N SER A 112 0.80 -19.97 -19.79
CA SER A 112 0.43 -21.20 -19.08
C SER A 112 1.64 -22.08 -18.76
N ALA A 113 2.68 -22.04 -19.58
CA ALA A 113 3.92 -22.77 -19.35
C ALA A 113 4.72 -22.20 -18.15
N GLU A 114 4.51 -20.93 -17.81
CA GLU A 114 5.27 -20.20 -16.77
C GLU A 114 4.45 -20.00 -15.49
N GLU A 115 3.20 -20.46 -15.42
CA GLU A 115 2.26 -20.17 -14.33
C GLU A 115 2.88 -20.34 -12.94
N LYS A 116 3.56 -21.48 -12.69
CA LYS A 116 4.18 -21.73 -11.39
C LYS A 116 5.29 -20.73 -11.05
N ALA A 117 6.16 -20.45 -12.00
CA ALA A 117 7.27 -19.51 -11.82
C ALA A 117 6.74 -18.09 -11.58
N ILE A 118 5.71 -17.68 -12.32
CA ILE A 118 5.07 -16.36 -12.16
C ILE A 118 4.38 -16.23 -10.80
N LYS A 119 3.73 -17.27 -10.31
CA LYS A 119 3.15 -17.28 -8.95
C LYS A 119 4.20 -17.04 -7.87
N GLU A 120 5.32 -17.77 -7.93
CA GLU A 120 6.42 -17.64 -6.98
C GLU A 120 7.07 -16.24 -7.07
N LEU A 121 7.28 -15.74 -8.30
CA LEU A 121 7.83 -14.41 -8.57
C LEU A 121 6.94 -13.31 -7.97
N LEU A 122 5.63 -13.36 -8.27
CA LEU A 122 4.67 -12.35 -7.81
C LEU A 122 4.59 -12.33 -6.29
N THR A 123 4.38 -13.47 -5.65
CA THR A 123 4.29 -13.58 -4.19
C THR A 123 5.56 -13.06 -3.53
N ARG A 124 6.73 -13.51 -3.98
CA ARG A 124 8.01 -13.09 -3.42
C ARG A 124 8.23 -11.58 -3.53
N ASN A 125 7.97 -10.99 -4.69
CA ASN A 125 8.17 -9.56 -4.90
C ASN A 125 7.17 -8.70 -4.15
N MET A 126 5.93 -9.16 -3.96
CA MET A 126 4.93 -8.45 -3.18
C MET A 126 5.20 -8.53 -1.68
N GLU A 127 5.53 -9.71 -1.17
CA GLU A 127 5.80 -9.91 0.26
C GLU A 127 7.10 -9.26 0.73
N ASN A 128 8.10 -9.18 -0.15
CA ASN A 128 9.42 -8.62 0.16
C ASN A 128 9.65 -7.22 -0.45
N ALA A 129 8.60 -6.53 -0.90
CA ALA A 129 8.72 -5.20 -1.48
C ALA A 129 9.40 -4.20 -0.53
N VAL A 130 9.15 -4.33 0.76
CA VAL A 130 9.80 -3.56 1.83
C VAL A 130 10.00 -4.44 3.07
N LYS A 131 11.03 -4.11 3.84
CA LYS A 131 11.27 -4.77 5.13
C LYS A 131 10.51 -4.03 6.23
N LEU A 132 9.50 -4.69 6.81
CA LEU A 132 8.71 -4.17 7.93
C LEU A 132 8.90 -5.04 9.17
N SER A 133 8.53 -4.51 10.34
CA SER A 133 8.47 -5.28 11.59
C SER A 133 7.39 -6.37 11.57
N VAL A 134 6.36 -6.21 10.73
CA VAL A 134 5.32 -7.20 10.47
C VAL A 134 5.47 -7.76 9.06
N LYS A 135 5.20 -9.06 8.91
CA LYS A 135 5.27 -9.73 7.60
C LYS A 135 4.14 -9.23 6.69
N LEU A 136 4.49 -8.84 5.46
CA LEU A 136 3.51 -8.68 4.40
C LEU A 136 3.11 -10.07 3.89
N SER A 137 1.83 -10.27 3.62
CA SER A 137 1.34 -11.50 2.97
C SER A 137 0.54 -11.12 1.74
N ALA A 138 0.79 -11.84 0.64
CA ALA A 138 0.07 -11.72 -0.61
C ALA A 138 -0.83 -12.94 -0.79
N GLU A 139 -2.11 -12.70 -1.06
CA GLU A 139 -3.02 -13.74 -1.55
C GLU A 139 -2.91 -13.79 -3.07
N LEU A 140 -2.91 -15.00 -3.63
CA LEU A 140 -2.73 -15.20 -5.04
C LEU A 140 -3.90 -16.01 -5.61
N ASN A 141 -4.58 -15.44 -6.59
CA ASN A 141 -5.65 -16.09 -7.34
C ASN A 141 -5.25 -16.25 -8.80
N THR A 142 -5.79 -17.25 -9.47
CA THR A 142 -5.62 -17.49 -10.91
C THR A 142 -6.96 -17.75 -11.57
N GLY A 143 -7.11 -17.30 -12.80
CA GLY A 143 -8.31 -17.46 -13.59
C GLY A 143 -8.04 -17.07 -15.04
N ASN A 144 -8.95 -17.42 -15.94
CA ASN A 144 -8.85 -17.04 -17.36
C ASN A 144 -9.36 -15.61 -17.60
N THR A 145 -10.07 -15.04 -16.66
CA THR A 145 -10.62 -13.70 -16.74
C THR A 145 -10.44 -12.97 -15.39
N TRP A 146 -10.41 -11.65 -15.42
CA TRP A 146 -10.34 -10.85 -14.18
C TRP A 146 -11.51 -11.13 -13.23
N TYR A 147 -12.67 -11.48 -13.76
CA TYR A 147 -13.84 -11.81 -12.95
C TYR A 147 -13.61 -13.05 -12.05
N GLU A 148 -12.83 -14.01 -12.53
CA GLU A 148 -12.49 -15.23 -11.80
C GLU A 148 -11.41 -15.03 -10.71
N LEU A 149 -10.74 -13.86 -10.70
CA LEU A 149 -9.70 -13.53 -9.72
C LEU A 149 -10.26 -12.95 -8.40
N LYS A 150 -11.59 -12.82 -8.29
CA LYS A 150 -12.25 -12.23 -7.11
C LYS A 150 -12.67 -13.28 -6.10
#